data_4917c068bd959a0cc9cde9aabb0dec83
#
_entry.id   4917c068bd959a0cc9cde9aabb0dec83
#
_cell.length_a   1.000
_cell.length_b   1.000
_cell.length_c   1.000
_cell.angle_alpha   90.00
_cell.angle_beta   90.00
_cell.angle_gamma   90.00
#
_symmetry.space_group_name_H-M   'P 1'
#
loop_
_entity.id
_entity.type
_entity.pdbx_description
1 polymer ?
#
loop_
_entity_poly.entity_id
_entity_poly.type
_entity_poly.pdbx_seq_one_letter_code
_entity_poly.pdbx_strand_id
1 'polypeptide(L)'
;MKNLIDYINNNVLVKITSLKTSSLVARMIAGILTSKAIAVFIGAEGLALIGNLRNFVSSAQTLATLGTYKGMVKYVGQFKEDLVELSKTLSTVYYLGFIATICVSLSCYFGAEFINDLIFPTYNDYAYVIRIFAIVLPFYALNMFSFSIMNGFSKYKILIIINIIGQILGLAITLLLIYQDKLDGALISVVIAESIIFLITLVGIINRRSLVLLIHVNHVSFRYFKKLGYYSLMALFSAVILPLVILVIRSYIIETIGYKDAGFWEAMMRISKYYLMLVSSMLALYVIPRFSEINDVQEFKKEVFSIYKKVIPIFAAGLLLIYLLRSLIISVVFTSEFEPVEDLFLWQILGDFLKVLSMVIAYQFLAKKMFWHYIVTEAFLVVILYTTSIYFIKLYGVEGAVIGHFVSYLMYYGIILLIFGSSLFGVDSEKNK
;
A
#
# COMPACT_ATOMS: atom_id res chain seq x y z
N MET A 1 7.29 27.69 -19.90
CA MET A 1 7.87 26.35 -19.62
C MET A 1 9.32 26.43 -19.11
N LYS A 2 10.27 27.13 -19.73
CA LYS A 2 11.65 27.28 -19.23
C LYS A 2 11.73 27.77 -17.78
N ASN A 3 11.04 28.84 -17.41
CA ASN A 3 11.03 29.36 -16.02
C ASN A 3 10.51 28.37 -14.97
N LEU A 4 9.56 27.51 -15.32
CA LEU A 4 9.05 26.47 -14.41
C LEU A 4 10.08 25.35 -14.23
N ILE A 5 10.77 24.96 -15.30
CA ILE A 5 11.83 23.94 -15.28
C ILE A 5 13.03 24.43 -14.47
N ASP A 6 13.40 25.70 -14.63
CA ASP A 6 14.50 26.33 -13.88
C ASP A 6 14.15 26.48 -12.40
N TYR A 7 12.89 26.84 -12.05
CA TYR A 7 12.39 26.87 -10.68
C TYR A 7 12.41 25.47 -10.01
N ILE A 8 11.95 24.44 -10.74
CA ILE A 8 11.99 23.05 -10.27
C ILE A 8 13.42 22.56 -10.06
N ASN A 9 14.35 22.90 -10.96
CA ASN A 9 15.74 22.47 -10.86
C ASN A 9 16.51 23.15 -9.73
N ASN A 10 16.17 24.39 -9.42
CA ASN A 10 16.86 25.17 -8.38
C ASN A 10 16.31 24.91 -6.96
N ASN A 11 15.09 24.34 -6.82
CA ASN A 11 14.53 24.02 -5.53
C ASN A 11 14.54 22.50 -5.27
N VAL A 12 15.44 22.06 -4.41
CA VAL A 12 15.66 20.61 -4.12
C VAL A 12 14.37 19.91 -3.67
N LEU A 13 13.55 20.56 -2.86
CA LEU A 13 12.27 19.98 -2.39
C LEU A 13 11.27 19.83 -3.53
N VAL A 14 11.14 20.85 -4.37
CA VAL A 14 10.24 20.81 -5.54
C VAL A 14 10.71 19.74 -6.53
N LYS A 15 12.03 19.62 -6.73
CA LYS A 15 12.62 18.58 -7.59
C LYS A 15 12.35 17.16 -7.07
N ILE A 16 12.52 16.91 -5.77
CA ILE A 16 12.24 15.59 -5.17
C ILE A 16 10.74 15.29 -5.27
N THR A 17 9.88 16.25 -4.99
CA THR A 17 8.42 16.07 -5.06
C THR A 17 7.97 15.80 -6.48
N SER A 18 8.44 16.56 -7.47
CA SER A 18 8.10 16.34 -8.89
C SER A 18 8.55 14.96 -9.39
N LEU A 19 9.76 14.53 -9.04
CA LEU A 19 10.28 13.19 -9.38
C LEU A 19 9.48 12.07 -8.71
N LYS A 20 9.09 12.23 -7.44
CA LYS A 20 8.21 11.25 -6.75
C LYS A 20 6.84 11.17 -7.42
N THR A 21 6.26 12.30 -7.75
CA THR A 21 4.98 12.38 -8.48
C THR A 21 5.08 11.69 -9.84
N SER A 22 6.17 11.90 -10.59
CA SER A 22 6.40 11.22 -11.88
C SER A 22 6.46 9.70 -11.73
N SER A 23 7.12 9.19 -10.67
CA SER A 23 7.15 7.75 -10.38
C SER A 23 5.76 7.19 -10.00
N LEU A 24 4.94 7.96 -9.27
CA LEU A 24 3.55 7.58 -8.97
C LEU A 24 2.70 7.55 -10.23
N VAL A 25 2.82 8.54 -11.10
CA VAL A 25 2.10 8.59 -12.39
C VAL A 25 2.52 7.41 -13.28
N ALA A 26 3.82 7.11 -13.37
CA ALA A 26 4.29 5.94 -14.13
C ALA A 26 3.68 4.63 -13.59
N ARG A 27 3.58 4.48 -12.27
CA ARG A 27 2.93 3.33 -11.63
C ARG A 27 1.44 3.26 -11.94
N MET A 28 0.75 4.39 -11.94
CA MET A 28 -0.68 4.45 -12.31
C MET A 28 -0.89 4.03 -13.76
N ILE A 29 -0.11 4.59 -14.70
CA ILE A 29 -0.19 4.24 -16.13
C ILE A 29 0.08 2.75 -16.31
N ALA A 30 1.15 2.21 -15.72
CA ALA A 30 1.45 0.78 -15.78
C ALA A 30 0.30 -0.07 -15.20
N GLY A 31 -0.30 0.36 -14.08
CA GLY A 31 -1.45 -0.30 -13.48
C GLY A 31 -2.70 -0.27 -14.37
N ILE A 32 -3.00 0.84 -15.01
CA ILE A 32 -4.13 1.00 -15.95
C ILE A 32 -3.92 0.07 -17.15
N LEU A 33 -2.74 0.10 -17.78
CA LEU A 33 -2.42 -0.76 -18.93
C LEU A 33 -2.50 -2.25 -18.57
N THR A 34 -2.00 -2.63 -17.40
CA THR A 34 -2.14 -4.00 -16.89
C THR A 34 -3.60 -4.37 -16.66
N SER A 35 -4.41 -3.47 -16.08
CA SER A 35 -5.85 -3.72 -15.86
C SER A 35 -6.59 -3.88 -17.17
N LYS A 36 -6.29 -3.07 -18.19
CA LYS A 36 -6.84 -3.20 -19.54
C LYS A 36 -6.46 -4.54 -20.16
N ALA A 37 -5.18 -4.93 -20.08
CA ALA A 37 -4.72 -6.21 -20.61
C ALA A 37 -5.44 -7.40 -19.96
N ILE A 38 -5.57 -7.39 -18.62
CA ILE A 38 -6.30 -8.43 -17.89
C ILE A 38 -7.76 -8.46 -18.34
N ALA A 39 -8.42 -7.30 -18.44
CA ALA A 39 -9.82 -7.23 -18.87
C ALA A 39 -10.04 -7.76 -20.30
N VAL A 40 -9.10 -7.48 -21.22
CA VAL A 40 -9.22 -7.92 -22.64
C VAL A 40 -8.90 -9.41 -22.80
N PHE A 41 -7.87 -9.92 -22.14
CA PHE A 41 -7.35 -11.28 -22.39
C PHE A 41 -7.90 -12.32 -21.41
N ILE A 42 -8.39 -11.92 -20.24
CA ILE A 42 -8.76 -12.83 -19.15
C ILE A 42 -10.20 -12.59 -18.66
N GLY A 43 -10.67 -11.33 -18.64
CA GLY A 43 -12.02 -10.96 -18.18
C GLY A 43 -12.12 -10.74 -16.66
N ALA A 44 -13.37 -10.63 -16.19
CA ALA A 44 -13.67 -10.27 -14.81
C ALA A 44 -13.29 -11.39 -13.83
N GLU A 45 -13.53 -12.65 -14.15
CA GLU A 45 -13.21 -13.80 -13.30
C GLU A 45 -11.70 -13.85 -12.96
N GLY A 46 -10.85 -13.72 -13.97
CA GLY A 46 -9.41 -13.71 -13.76
C GLY A 46 -8.94 -12.49 -12.97
N LEU A 47 -9.66 -11.36 -13.08
CA LEU A 47 -9.36 -10.19 -12.28
C LEU A 47 -9.57 -10.44 -10.77
N ALA A 48 -10.61 -11.20 -10.40
CA ALA A 48 -10.86 -11.64 -9.03
C ALA A 48 -9.72 -12.51 -8.48
N LEU A 49 -9.31 -13.52 -9.25
CA LEU A 49 -8.20 -14.42 -8.87
C LEU A 49 -6.88 -13.67 -8.68
N ILE A 50 -6.56 -12.79 -9.62
CA ILE A 50 -5.36 -11.94 -9.53
C ILE A 50 -5.45 -11.01 -8.31
N GLY A 51 -6.64 -10.52 -7.97
CA GLY A 51 -6.89 -9.71 -6.77
C GLY A 51 -6.57 -10.47 -5.49
N ASN A 52 -7.04 -11.71 -5.36
CA ASN A 52 -6.76 -12.58 -4.22
C ASN A 52 -5.26 -12.85 -4.08
N LEU A 53 -4.61 -13.25 -5.19
CA LEU A 53 -3.17 -13.49 -5.19
C LEU A 53 -2.37 -12.23 -4.78
N ARG A 54 -2.73 -11.05 -5.29
CA ARG A 54 -2.07 -9.79 -4.92
C ARG A 54 -2.20 -9.46 -3.44
N ASN A 55 -3.37 -9.68 -2.84
CA ASN A 55 -3.58 -9.45 -1.42
C ASN A 55 -2.73 -10.39 -0.58
N PHE A 56 -2.69 -11.67 -0.92
CA PHE A 56 -1.81 -12.65 -0.27
C PHE A 56 -0.34 -12.28 -0.41
N VAL A 57 0.14 -12.03 -1.63
CA VAL A 57 1.53 -11.65 -1.93
C VAL A 57 1.94 -10.42 -1.12
N SER A 58 1.10 -9.37 -1.07
CA SER A 58 1.38 -8.15 -0.31
C SER A 58 1.53 -8.42 1.20
N SER A 59 0.67 -9.28 1.77
CA SER A 59 0.74 -9.67 3.18
C SER A 59 2.00 -10.49 3.46
N ALA A 60 2.29 -11.50 2.62
CA ALA A 60 3.45 -12.37 2.78
C ALA A 60 4.79 -11.59 2.62
N GLN A 61 4.87 -10.66 1.65
CA GLN A 61 6.01 -9.76 1.46
C GLN A 61 6.25 -8.87 2.68
N THR A 62 5.19 -8.35 3.29
CA THR A 62 5.30 -7.53 4.49
C THR A 62 5.75 -8.35 5.69
N LEU A 63 5.25 -9.58 5.85
CA LEU A 63 5.71 -10.53 6.87
C LEU A 63 7.18 -10.89 6.67
N ALA A 64 7.59 -11.21 5.45
CA ALA A 64 8.96 -11.56 5.10
C ALA A 64 9.97 -10.45 5.42
N THR A 65 9.57 -9.19 5.26
CA THR A 65 10.41 -8.02 5.56
C THR A 65 10.19 -7.44 6.96
N LEU A 66 9.34 -8.09 7.78
CA LEU A 66 8.96 -7.65 9.13
C LEU A 66 8.41 -6.20 9.16
N GLY A 67 7.91 -5.67 8.06
CA GLY A 67 7.44 -4.28 7.97
C GLY A 67 8.51 -3.22 8.29
N THR A 68 9.80 -3.59 8.25
CA THR A 68 10.91 -2.76 8.75
C THR A 68 11.28 -1.57 7.87
N TYR A 69 10.76 -1.48 6.65
CA TYR A 69 11.14 -0.46 5.67
C TYR A 69 11.19 0.97 6.23
N LYS A 70 10.10 1.44 6.83
CA LYS A 70 10.02 2.81 7.37
C LYS A 70 10.97 3.04 8.54
N GLY A 71 11.07 2.06 9.42
CA GLY A 71 11.99 2.08 10.54
C GLY A 71 13.46 2.16 10.08
N MET A 72 13.81 1.34 9.08
CA MET A 72 15.16 1.32 8.51
C MET A 72 15.51 2.63 7.82
N VAL A 73 14.63 3.21 7.00
CA VAL A 73 14.83 4.53 6.38
C VAL A 73 15.14 5.59 7.44
N LYS A 74 14.38 5.60 8.54
CA LYS A 74 14.57 6.55 9.64
C LYS A 74 15.95 6.40 10.31
N TYR A 75 16.29 5.18 10.73
CA TYR A 75 17.52 4.96 11.49
C TYR A 75 18.77 5.03 10.62
N VAL A 76 18.72 4.62 9.35
CA VAL A 76 19.81 4.88 8.39
C VAL A 76 20.04 6.38 8.22
N GLY A 77 18.97 7.17 8.08
CA GLY A 77 19.09 8.63 8.00
C GLY A 77 19.66 9.26 9.27
N GLN A 78 19.34 8.70 10.46
CA GLN A 78 19.81 9.18 11.75
C GLN A 78 21.29 8.85 11.98
N PHE A 79 21.74 7.66 11.58
CA PHE A 79 23.08 7.14 11.87
C PHE A 79 24.04 7.17 10.68
N LYS A 80 23.71 7.88 9.60
CA LYS A 80 24.51 7.93 8.37
C LYS A 80 25.98 8.38 8.59
N GLU A 81 26.26 9.13 9.68
CA GLU A 81 27.58 9.64 10.05
C GLU A 81 28.23 8.81 11.17
N ASP A 82 27.48 7.94 11.86
CA ASP A 82 27.95 7.02 12.89
C ASP A 82 27.97 5.59 12.35
N LEU A 83 29.13 5.18 11.83
CA LEU A 83 29.29 3.86 11.18
C LEU A 83 29.03 2.68 12.14
N VAL A 84 29.29 2.84 13.45
CA VAL A 84 29.07 1.79 14.45
C VAL A 84 27.58 1.56 14.68
N GLU A 85 26.83 2.62 14.93
CA GLU A 85 25.38 2.54 15.14
C GLU A 85 24.64 2.18 13.84
N LEU A 86 25.13 2.66 12.69
CA LEU A 86 24.64 2.28 11.37
C LEU A 86 24.84 0.78 11.14
N SER A 87 26.04 0.25 11.39
CA SER A 87 26.35 -1.18 11.23
C SER A 87 25.47 -2.05 12.13
N LYS A 88 25.25 -1.69 13.40
CA LYS A 88 24.34 -2.40 14.31
C LYS A 88 22.90 -2.39 13.77
N THR A 89 22.44 -1.26 13.27
CA THR A 89 21.08 -1.13 12.69
C THR A 89 20.93 -2.01 11.44
N LEU A 90 21.85 -1.88 10.48
CA LEU A 90 21.84 -2.64 9.25
C LEU A 90 21.93 -4.15 9.53
N SER A 91 22.87 -4.58 10.36
CA SER A 91 23.06 -5.98 10.72
C SER A 91 21.81 -6.57 11.38
N THR A 92 21.21 -5.85 12.33
CA THR A 92 19.99 -6.31 13.03
C THR A 92 18.84 -6.52 12.04
N VAL A 93 18.57 -5.54 11.17
CA VAL A 93 17.45 -5.65 10.20
C VAL A 93 17.72 -6.72 9.15
N TYR A 94 18.95 -6.80 8.63
CA TYR A 94 19.30 -7.79 7.61
C TYR A 94 19.19 -9.23 8.12
N TYR A 95 19.78 -9.54 9.27
CA TYR A 95 19.74 -10.90 9.80
C TYR A 95 18.34 -11.32 10.23
N LEU A 96 17.61 -10.47 10.96
CA LEU A 96 16.25 -10.79 11.36
C LEU A 96 15.29 -10.84 10.17
N GLY A 97 15.42 -9.90 9.25
CA GLY A 97 14.63 -9.88 8.03
C GLY A 97 14.94 -11.06 7.11
N PHE A 98 16.21 -11.48 7.03
CA PHE A 98 16.59 -12.68 6.26
C PHE A 98 16.00 -13.95 6.86
N ILE A 99 16.08 -14.12 8.19
CA ILE A 99 15.46 -15.26 8.90
C ILE A 99 13.94 -15.26 8.64
N ALA A 100 13.27 -14.13 8.83
CA ALA A 100 11.83 -14.02 8.56
C ALA A 100 11.48 -14.33 7.10
N THR A 101 12.27 -13.84 6.15
CA THR A 101 12.09 -14.12 4.73
C THR A 101 12.19 -15.62 4.44
N ILE A 102 13.21 -16.30 4.98
CA ILE A 102 13.37 -17.74 4.79
C ILE A 102 12.21 -18.51 5.43
N CYS A 103 11.80 -18.13 6.64
CA CYS A 103 10.65 -18.77 7.31
C CYS A 103 9.36 -18.62 6.46
N VAL A 104 9.05 -17.42 5.97
CA VAL A 104 7.86 -17.19 5.13
C VAL A 104 7.99 -17.91 3.79
N SER A 105 9.18 -17.91 3.17
CA SER A 105 9.47 -18.62 1.92
C SER A 105 9.22 -20.12 2.07
N LEU A 106 9.79 -20.76 3.10
CA LEU A 106 9.58 -22.18 3.38
C LEU A 106 8.12 -22.49 3.68
N SER A 107 7.45 -21.65 4.49
CA SER A 107 6.02 -21.80 4.78
C SER A 107 5.17 -21.73 3.52
N CYS A 108 5.45 -20.79 2.60
CA CYS A 108 4.76 -20.70 1.32
C CYS A 108 5.07 -21.88 0.40
N TYR A 109 6.31 -22.37 0.38
CA TYR A 109 6.71 -23.47 -0.50
C TYR A 109 6.07 -24.80 -0.09
N PHE A 110 6.15 -25.15 1.18
CA PHE A 110 5.59 -26.41 1.69
C PHE A 110 4.08 -26.33 1.92
N GLY A 111 3.55 -25.16 2.25
CA GLY A 111 2.12 -24.92 2.43
C GLY A 111 1.38 -24.49 1.14
N ALA A 112 2.01 -24.63 -0.03
CA ALA A 112 1.48 -24.09 -1.29
C ALA A 112 0.08 -24.58 -1.63
N GLU A 113 -0.23 -25.85 -1.39
CA GLU A 113 -1.55 -26.45 -1.64
C GLU A 113 -2.60 -25.86 -0.71
N PHE A 114 -2.33 -25.81 0.60
CA PHE A 114 -3.23 -25.18 1.57
C PHE A 114 -3.49 -23.70 1.27
N ILE A 115 -2.45 -22.96 0.85
CA ILE A 115 -2.56 -21.56 0.48
C ILE A 115 -3.35 -21.43 -0.84
N ASN A 116 -3.16 -22.34 -1.78
CA ASN A 116 -3.94 -22.40 -3.02
C ASN A 116 -5.44 -22.50 -2.73
N ASP A 117 -5.84 -23.44 -1.87
CA ASP A 117 -7.24 -23.66 -1.51
C ASP A 117 -7.87 -22.45 -0.81
N LEU A 118 -7.07 -21.69 -0.06
CA LEU A 118 -7.49 -20.45 0.60
C LEU A 118 -7.68 -19.28 -0.38
N ILE A 119 -6.80 -19.18 -1.40
CA ILE A 119 -6.77 -18.04 -2.34
C ILE A 119 -7.67 -18.31 -3.56
N PHE A 120 -7.74 -19.57 -4.01
CA PHE A 120 -8.44 -20.01 -5.20
C PHE A 120 -9.43 -21.14 -4.88
N PRO A 121 -10.56 -20.85 -4.18
CA PRO A 121 -11.44 -21.88 -3.59
C PRO A 121 -11.90 -22.99 -4.53
N THR A 122 -11.96 -22.74 -5.84
CA THR A 122 -12.43 -23.72 -6.85
C THR A 122 -11.35 -24.14 -7.84
N TYR A 123 -10.12 -23.62 -7.71
CA TYR A 123 -9.01 -23.91 -8.63
C TYR A 123 -7.85 -24.54 -7.85
N ASN A 124 -7.64 -25.83 -8.00
CA ASN A 124 -6.61 -26.57 -7.26
C ASN A 124 -5.24 -26.58 -7.98
N ASP A 125 -5.13 -25.99 -9.17
CA ASP A 125 -3.97 -26.16 -10.04
C ASP A 125 -2.93 -25.04 -9.93
N TYR A 126 -3.14 -24.03 -9.07
CA TYR A 126 -2.24 -22.87 -8.97
C TYR A 126 -1.24 -22.91 -7.82
N ALA A 127 -1.10 -24.04 -7.13
CA ALA A 127 -0.09 -24.22 -6.07
C ALA A 127 1.34 -23.94 -6.57
N TYR A 128 1.61 -24.22 -7.87
CA TYR A 128 2.90 -23.92 -8.47
C TYR A 128 3.23 -22.41 -8.49
N VAL A 129 2.24 -21.54 -8.65
CA VAL A 129 2.43 -20.07 -8.59
C VAL A 129 2.92 -19.65 -7.20
N ILE A 130 2.38 -20.26 -6.15
CA ILE A 130 2.78 -20.00 -4.75
C ILE A 130 4.19 -20.53 -4.49
N ARG A 131 4.57 -21.68 -5.07
CA ARG A 131 5.94 -22.19 -5.01
C ARG A 131 6.91 -21.27 -5.74
N ILE A 132 6.57 -20.76 -6.93
CA ILE A 132 7.36 -19.73 -7.62
C ILE A 132 7.51 -18.48 -6.74
N PHE A 133 6.42 -17.99 -6.15
CA PHE A 133 6.48 -16.85 -5.21
C PHE A 133 7.45 -17.11 -4.06
N ALA A 134 7.40 -18.28 -3.44
CA ALA A 134 8.27 -18.67 -2.34
C ALA A 134 9.77 -18.60 -2.74
N ILE A 135 10.11 -19.04 -3.96
CA ILE A 135 11.49 -19.01 -4.49
C ILE A 135 11.97 -17.58 -4.76
N VAL A 136 11.09 -16.70 -5.25
CA VAL A 136 11.47 -15.33 -5.63
C VAL A 136 11.35 -14.33 -4.49
N LEU A 137 10.67 -14.67 -3.40
CA LEU A 137 10.46 -13.81 -2.23
C LEU A 137 11.77 -13.28 -1.59
N PRO A 138 12.86 -14.05 -1.48
CA PRO A 138 14.15 -13.53 -1.00
C PRO A 138 14.70 -12.38 -1.85
N PHE A 139 14.53 -12.41 -3.16
CA PHE A 139 14.97 -11.32 -4.05
C PHE A 139 14.14 -10.04 -3.83
N TYR A 140 12.84 -10.20 -3.61
CA TYR A 140 12.00 -9.08 -3.19
C TYR A 140 12.49 -8.46 -1.88
N ALA A 141 12.76 -9.28 -0.85
CA ALA A 141 13.22 -8.79 0.45
C ALA A 141 14.56 -8.05 0.33
N LEU A 142 15.52 -8.60 -0.42
CA LEU A 142 16.81 -7.94 -0.71
C LEU A 142 16.60 -6.59 -1.41
N ASN A 143 15.65 -6.51 -2.36
CA ASN A 143 15.30 -5.26 -3.01
C ASN A 143 14.76 -4.22 -2.02
N MET A 144 13.84 -4.61 -1.14
CA MET A 144 13.25 -3.74 -0.12
C MET A 144 14.29 -3.22 0.89
N PHE A 145 15.19 -4.08 1.35
CA PHE A 145 16.30 -3.67 2.22
C PHE A 145 17.22 -2.68 1.51
N SER A 146 17.58 -2.95 0.26
CA SER A 146 18.41 -2.04 -0.55
C SER A 146 17.75 -0.68 -0.76
N PHE A 147 16.44 -0.67 -1.04
CA PHE A 147 15.65 0.55 -1.20
C PHE A 147 15.57 1.35 0.09
N SER A 148 15.41 0.70 1.25
CA SER A 148 15.35 1.39 2.53
C SER A 148 16.69 2.04 2.89
N ILE A 149 17.81 1.40 2.58
CA ILE A 149 19.15 1.99 2.74
C ILE A 149 19.33 3.20 1.84
N MET A 150 19.07 3.06 0.54
CA MET A 150 19.20 4.17 -0.42
C MET A 150 18.30 5.34 -0.04
N ASN A 151 17.09 5.09 0.43
CA ASN A 151 16.16 6.12 0.88
C ASN A 151 16.67 6.81 2.15
N GLY A 152 17.19 6.06 3.12
CA GLY A 152 17.80 6.61 4.34
C GLY A 152 19.00 7.50 4.05
N PHE A 153 19.82 7.16 3.06
CA PHE A 153 20.91 8.02 2.55
C PHE A 153 20.44 9.14 1.61
N SER A 154 19.12 9.37 1.48
CA SER A 154 18.55 10.43 0.62
C SER A 154 18.95 10.32 -0.87
N LYS A 155 19.25 9.11 -1.37
CA LYS A 155 19.61 8.86 -2.78
C LYS A 155 18.37 8.78 -3.68
N TYR A 156 17.46 9.73 -3.54
CA TYR A 156 16.13 9.74 -4.18
C TYR A 156 16.17 9.61 -5.70
N LYS A 157 17.15 10.26 -6.37
CA LYS A 157 17.26 10.22 -7.84
C LYS A 157 17.44 8.78 -8.35
N ILE A 158 18.34 8.02 -7.72
CA ILE A 158 18.61 6.62 -8.11
C ILE A 158 17.39 5.75 -7.84
N LEU A 159 16.77 5.88 -6.66
CA LEU A 159 15.54 5.16 -6.31
C LEU A 159 14.41 5.38 -7.33
N ILE A 160 14.20 6.63 -7.74
CA ILE A 160 13.14 6.99 -8.68
C ILE A 160 13.44 6.40 -10.06
N ILE A 161 14.68 6.47 -10.52
CA ILE A 161 15.09 5.88 -11.81
C ILE A 161 14.88 4.36 -11.78
N ILE A 162 15.34 3.66 -10.74
CA ILE A 162 15.14 2.21 -10.58
C ILE A 162 13.64 1.89 -10.57
N ASN A 163 12.81 2.65 -9.85
CA ASN A 163 11.37 2.45 -9.81
C ASN A 163 10.72 2.64 -11.19
N ILE A 164 11.08 3.68 -11.94
CA ILE A 164 10.50 3.93 -13.28
C ILE A 164 10.92 2.82 -14.25
N ILE A 165 12.20 2.46 -14.30
CA ILE A 165 12.70 1.37 -15.15
C ILE A 165 12.02 0.05 -14.74
N GLY A 166 11.91 -0.22 -13.43
CA GLY A 166 11.25 -1.39 -12.90
C GLY A 166 9.77 -1.47 -13.28
N GLN A 167 9.04 -0.34 -13.25
CA GLN A 167 7.65 -0.29 -13.69
C GLN A 167 7.50 -0.59 -15.18
N ILE A 168 8.38 -0.04 -16.02
CA ILE A 168 8.36 -0.26 -17.47
C ILE A 168 8.67 -1.73 -17.79
N LEU A 169 9.74 -2.28 -17.21
CA LEU A 169 10.11 -3.69 -17.42
C LEU A 169 9.06 -4.65 -16.84
N GLY A 170 8.57 -4.37 -15.64
CA GLY A 170 7.50 -5.15 -15.02
C GLY A 170 6.22 -5.15 -15.87
N LEU A 171 5.84 -4.01 -16.42
CA LEU A 171 4.71 -3.90 -17.36
C LEU A 171 4.97 -4.73 -18.64
N ALA A 172 6.14 -4.58 -19.25
CA ALA A 172 6.48 -5.32 -20.47
C ALA A 172 6.43 -6.84 -20.26
N ILE A 173 7.01 -7.33 -19.15
CA ILE A 173 6.97 -8.75 -18.77
C ILE A 173 5.53 -9.21 -18.51
N THR A 174 4.76 -8.42 -17.77
CA THR A 174 3.36 -8.73 -17.46
C THR A 174 2.52 -8.85 -18.75
N LEU A 175 2.66 -7.88 -19.65
CA LEU A 175 1.93 -7.91 -20.93
C LEU A 175 2.34 -9.10 -21.80
N LEU A 176 3.63 -9.43 -21.85
CA LEU A 176 4.15 -10.55 -22.59
C LEU A 176 3.61 -11.88 -22.03
N LEU A 177 3.66 -12.08 -20.72
CA LEU A 177 3.14 -13.29 -20.08
C LEU A 177 1.62 -13.42 -20.21
N ILE A 178 0.86 -12.33 -20.08
CA ILE A 178 -0.58 -12.34 -20.31
C ILE A 178 -0.89 -12.71 -21.77
N TYR A 179 -0.13 -12.21 -22.73
CA TYR A 179 -0.32 -12.52 -24.13
C TYR A 179 -0.06 -14.00 -24.44
N GLN A 180 1.00 -14.59 -23.84
CA GLN A 180 1.38 -15.99 -24.06
C GLN A 180 0.43 -16.97 -23.35
N ASP A 181 0.24 -16.80 -22.04
CA ASP A 181 -0.39 -17.80 -21.17
C ASP A 181 -1.64 -17.27 -20.44
N LYS A 182 -2.21 -16.15 -20.89
CA LYS A 182 -3.44 -15.55 -20.33
C LYS A 182 -3.43 -15.49 -18.80
N LEU A 183 -4.28 -16.26 -18.14
CA LEU A 183 -4.44 -16.25 -16.68
C LEU A 183 -3.18 -16.74 -15.97
N ASP A 184 -2.58 -17.83 -16.40
CA ASP A 184 -1.36 -18.39 -15.82
C ASP A 184 -0.21 -17.39 -15.90
N GLY A 185 -0.04 -16.76 -17.08
CA GLY A 185 0.95 -15.71 -17.28
C GLY A 185 0.70 -14.48 -16.40
N ALA A 186 -0.57 -14.10 -16.20
CA ALA A 186 -0.92 -13.01 -15.30
C ALA A 186 -0.59 -13.34 -13.83
N LEU A 187 -0.91 -14.53 -13.36
CA LEU A 187 -0.62 -14.99 -12.01
C LEU A 187 0.89 -15.07 -11.76
N ILE A 188 1.65 -15.64 -12.69
CA ILE A 188 3.12 -15.68 -12.62
C ILE A 188 3.69 -14.27 -12.58
N SER A 189 3.19 -13.35 -13.43
CA SER A 189 3.68 -11.97 -13.47
C SER A 189 3.52 -11.25 -12.13
N VAL A 190 2.42 -11.48 -11.41
CA VAL A 190 2.15 -10.88 -10.09
C VAL A 190 3.23 -11.25 -9.08
N VAL A 191 3.68 -12.50 -9.08
CA VAL A 191 4.64 -12.99 -8.09
C VAL A 191 6.09 -12.65 -8.42
N ILE A 192 6.44 -12.53 -9.72
CA ILE A 192 7.83 -12.29 -10.13
C ILE A 192 8.17 -10.81 -10.37
N ALA A 193 7.18 -9.96 -10.74
CA ALA A 193 7.43 -8.59 -11.22
C ALA A 193 8.26 -7.74 -10.25
N GLU A 194 7.92 -7.76 -8.96
CA GLU A 194 8.65 -6.96 -7.96
C GLU A 194 10.03 -7.55 -7.62
N SER A 195 10.21 -8.86 -7.76
CA SER A 195 11.50 -9.53 -7.54
C SER A 195 12.49 -9.25 -8.67
N ILE A 196 12.01 -9.08 -9.90
CA ILE A 196 12.83 -8.71 -11.06
C ILE A 196 13.46 -7.31 -10.88
N ILE A 197 12.78 -6.39 -10.20
CA ILE A 197 13.31 -5.06 -9.90
C ILE A 197 14.64 -5.17 -9.11
N PHE A 198 14.85 -6.24 -8.36
CA PHE A 198 16.11 -6.48 -7.66
C PHE A 198 17.32 -6.57 -8.61
N LEU A 199 17.16 -7.13 -9.80
CA LEU A 199 18.23 -7.19 -10.80
C LEU A 199 18.68 -5.78 -11.24
N ILE A 200 17.71 -4.88 -11.42
CA ILE A 200 17.99 -3.46 -11.74
C ILE A 200 18.67 -2.77 -10.55
N THR A 201 18.19 -3.08 -9.34
CA THR A 201 18.75 -2.53 -8.10
C THR A 201 20.18 -2.96 -7.90
N LEU A 202 20.53 -4.22 -8.19
CA LEU A 202 21.91 -4.73 -8.15
C LEU A 202 22.84 -3.90 -9.02
N VAL A 203 22.45 -3.63 -10.26
CA VAL A 203 23.24 -2.77 -11.18
C VAL A 203 23.44 -1.39 -10.58
N GLY A 204 22.42 -0.81 -9.93
CA GLY A 204 22.49 0.50 -9.27
C GLY A 204 23.38 0.54 -8.01
N ILE A 205 23.63 -0.62 -7.37
CA ILE A 205 24.39 -0.74 -6.10
C ILE A 205 25.81 -1.29 -6.32
N ILE A 206 26.09 -1.95 -7.42
CA ILE A 206 27.39 -2.63 -7.68
C ILE A 206 28.61 -1.74 -7.37
N ASN A 207 28.53 -0.45 -7.64
CA ASN A 207 29.61 0.51 -7.37
C ASN A 207 29.68 0.98 -5.89
N ARG A 208 28.87 0.40 -4.98
CA ARG A 208 28.75 0.85 -3.58
C ARG A 208 28.96 -0.29 -2.58
N ARG A 209 29.93 -1.15 -2.84
CA ARG A 209 30.27 -2.30 -1.98
C ARG A 209 30.51 -1.96 -0.50
N SER A 210 30.88 -0.71 -0.18
CA SER A 210 31.15 -0.26 1.18
C SER A 210 29.96 -0.41 2.15
N LEU A 211 28.72 -0.38 1.67
CA LEU A 211 27.53 -0.53 2.53
C LEU A 211 27.30 -2.00 2.94
N VAL A 212 27.63 -2.94 2.09
CA VAL A 212 27.51 -4.39 2.37
C VAL A 212 28.55 -4.80 3.42
N LEU A 213 29.72 -4.16 3.41
CA LEU A 213 30.81 -4.41 4.37
C LEU A 213 30.47 -3.98 5.80
N LEU A 214 29.37 -3.22 6.01
CA LEU A 214 28.91 -2.83 7.34
C LEU A 214 28.00 -3.87 8.01
N ILE A 215 27.63 -4.95 7.31
CA ILE A 215 26.70 -5.96 7.81
C ILE A 215 27.48 -7.13 8.39
N HIS A 216 27.49 -7.24 9.73
CA HIS A 216 28.19 -8.30 10.46
C HIS A 216 27.29 -8.96 11.50
N VAL A 217 27.33 -10.30 11.62
CA VAL A 217 26.56 -11.06 12.61
C VAL A 217 26.80 -10.56 14.03
N ASN A 218 28.06 -10.23 14.36
CA ASN A 218 28.44 -9.78 15.70
C ASN A 218 27.88 -8.39 16.07
N HIS A 219 27.34 -7.64 15.12
CA HIS A 219 26.74 -6.35 15.33
C HIS A 219 25.21 -6.39 15.52
N VAL A 220 24.60 -7.60 15.45
CA VAL A 220 23.16 -7.77 15.73
C VAL A 220 22.88 -7.37 17.19
N SER A 221 21.93 -6.45 17.40
CA SER A 221 21.62 -5.89 18.70
C SER A 221 20.13 -5.94 18.99
N PHE A 222 19.76 -6.61 20.11
CA PHE A 222 18.38 -6.69 20.59
C PHE A 222 17.78 -5.31 20.92
N ARG A 223 18.60 -4.35 21.31
CA ARG A 223 18.17 -2.97 21.57
C ARG A 223 17.58 -2.31 20.29
N TYR A 224 18.20 -2.56 19.13
CA TYR A 224 17.71 -2.02 17.85
C TYR A 224 16.45 -2.77 17.38
N PHE A 225 16.38 -4.07 17.58
CA PHE A 225 15.17 -4.83 17.33
C PHE A 225 13.96 -4.24 18.09
N LYS A 226 14.10 -3.98 19.40
CA LYS A 226 13.03 -3.36 20.22
C LYS A 226 12.65 -1.96 19.73
N LYS A 227 13.63 -1.13 19.37
CA LYS A 227 13.38 0.23 18.82
C LYS A 227 12.65 0.22 17.49
N LEU A 228 13.00 -0.71 16.59
CA LEU A 228 12.34 -0.91 15.29
C LEU A 228 10.96 -1.54 15.45
N GLY A 229 10.79 -2.41 16.45
CA GLY A 229 9.61 -3.23 16.66
C GLY A 229 8.30 -2.46 16.71
N TYR A 230 8.24 -1.31 17.35
CA TYR A 230 7.01 -0.49 17.38
C TYR A 230 6.55 -0.05 15.99
N TYR A 231 7.48 0.45 15.16
CA TYR A 231 7.16 0.85 13.77
C TYR A 231 6.82 -0.34 12.90
N SER A 232 7.55 -1.45 13.09
CA SER A 232 7.30 -2.70 12.36
C SER A 232 5.96 -3.30 12.72
N LEU A 233 5.58 -3.35 13.99
CA LEU A 233 4.29 -3.90 14.43
C LEU A 233 3.10 -3.09 13.91
N MET A 234 3.17 -1.73 13.93
CA MET A 234 2.13 -0.89 13.33
C MET A 234 2.03 -1.14 11.82
N ALA A 235 3.17 -1.24 11.13
CA ALA A 235 3.19 -1.51 9.70
C ALA A 235 2.70 -2.92 9.35
N LEU A 236 3.12 -3.93 10.13
CA LEU A 236 2.68 -5.32 9.96
C LEU A 236 1.18 -5.45 10.16
N PHE A 237 0.63 -4.85 11.22
CA PHE A 237 -0.79 -4.98 11.51
C PHE A 237 -1.65 -4.52 10.32
N SER A 238 -1.46 -3.27 9.86
CA SER A 238 -2.28 -2.73 8.75
C SER A 238 -1.96 -3.40 7.41
N ALA A 239 -0.68 -3.67 7.11
CA ALA A 239 -0.28 -4.19 5.81
C ALA A 239 -0.50 -5.70 5.66
N VAL A 240 -0.79 -6.43 6.74
CA VAL A 240 -1.11 -7.86 6.70
C VAL A 240 -2.61 -8.07 6.87
N ILE A 241 -3.20 -7.50 7.91
CA ILE A 241 -4.58 -7.81 8.29
C ILE A 241 -5.59 -7.29 7.26
N LEU A 242 -5.45 -6.03 6.82
CA LEU A 242 -6.40 -5.44 5.88
C LEU A 242 -6.46 -6.17 4.52
N PRO A 243 -5.34 -6.51 3.84
CA PRO A 243 -5.40 -7.32 2.62
C PRO A 243 -5.99 -8.71 2.83
N LEU A 244 -5.75 -9.35 3.99
CA LEU A 244 -6.35 -10.64 4.31
C LEU A 244 -7.87 -10.54 4.48
N VAL A 245 -8.38 -9.49 5.13
CA VAL A 245 -9.82 -9.27 5.25
C VAL A 245 -10.46 -9.01 3.88
N ILE A 246 -9.82 -8.21 3.02
CA ILE A 246 -10.28 -7.99 1.66
C ILE A 246 -10.31 -9.31 0.87
N LEU A 247 -9.29 -10.19 1.07
CA LEU A 247 -9.26 -11.52 0.47
C LEU A 247 -10.46 -12.35 0.94
N VAL A 248 -10.72 -12.41 2.26
CA VAL A 248 -11.85 -13.18 2.82
C VAL A 248 -13.20 -12.64 2.32
N ILE A 249 -13.39 -11.32 2.25
CA ILE A 249 -14.61 -10.73 1.69
C ILE A 249 -14.76 -11.12 0.22
N ARG A 250 -13.68 -11.09 -0.57
CA ARG A 250 -13.73 -11.47 -1.99
C ARG A 250 -14.01 -12.97 -2.15
N SER A 251 -13.41 -13.83 -1.34
CA SER A 251 -13.72 -15.26 -1.34
C SER A 251 -15.19 -15.50 -1.01
N TYR A 252 -15.76 -14.75 -0.06
CA TYR A 252 -17.18 -14.81 0.24
C TYR A 252 -18.07 -14.40 -0.95
N ILE A 253 -17.71 -13.34 -1.70
CA ILE A 253 -18.42 -12.96 -2.93
C ILE A 253 -18.33 -14.09 -3.97
N ILE A 254 -17.13 -14.68 -4.14
CA ILE A 254 -16.92 -15.80 -5.09
C ILE A 254 -17.85 -16.97 -4.75
N GLU A 255 -17.90 -17.36 -3.48
CA GLU A 255 -18.68 -18.51 -3.03
C GLU A 255 -20.21 -18.29 -3.08
N THR A 256 -20.67 -17.06 -2.84
CA THR A 256 -22.11 -16.76 -2.69
C THR A 256 -22.75 -16.19 -3.95
N ILE A 257 -21.98 -15.49 -4.78
CA ILE A 257 -22.49 -14.78 -5.97
C ILE A 257 -21.77 -15.30 -7.22
N GLY A 258 -20.43 -15.31 -7.21
CA GLY A 258 -19.63 -15.81 -8.31
C GLY A 258 -18.35 -15.00 -8.58
N TYR A 259 -17.48 -15.58 -9.41
CA TYR A 259 -16.18 -14.98 -9.77
C TYR A 259 -16.31 -13.67 -10.51
N LYS A 260 -17.32 -13.55 -11.40
CA LYS A 260 -17.51 -12.36 -12.22
C LYS A 260 -17.80 -11.13 -11.39
N ASP A 261 -18.68 -11.24 -10.40
CA ASP A 261 -19.05 -10.18 -9.47
C ASP A 261 -17.87 -9.80 -8.56
N ALA A 262 -17.11 -10.79 -8.09
CA ALA A 262 -15.88 -10.55 -7.36
C ALA A 262 -14.84 -9.79 -8.20
N GLY A 263 -14.81 -10.05 -9.52
CA GLY A 263 -14.00 -9.31 -10.48
C GLY A 263 -14.45 -7.86 -10.68
N PHE A 264 -15.76 -7.59 -10.68
CA PHE A 264 -16.29 -6.24 -10.72
C PHE A 264 -15.90 -5.44 -9.47
N TRP A 265 -16.00 -6.06 -8.29
CA TRP A 265 -15.52 -5.43 -7.06
C TRP A 265 -14.01 -5.16 -7.07
N GLU A 266 -13.19 -6.11 -7.56
CA GLU A 266 -11.74 -5.89 -7.72
C GLU A 266 -11.45 -4.75 -8.71
N ALA A 267 -12.21 -4.63 -9.81
CA ALA A 267 -12.07 -3.54 -10.76
C ALA A 267 -12.32 -2.18 -10.09
N MET A 268 -13.40 -2.06 -9.30
CA MET A 268 -13.70 -0.85 -8.53
C MET A 268 -12.60 -0.54 -7.50
N MET A 269 -12.12 -1.54 -6.78
CA MET A 269 -11.02 -1.40 -5.82
C MET A 269 -9.72 -0.91 -6.47
N ARG A 270 -9.44 -1.31 -7.72
CA ARG A 270 -8.26 -0.83 -8.48
C ARG A 270 -8.40 0.64 -8.88
N ILE A 271 -9.58 1.05 -9.35
CA ILE A 271 -9.85 2.46 -9.67
C ILE A 271 -9.67 3.31 -8.41
N SER A 272 -10.28 2.90 -7.29
CA SER A 272 -10.15 3.56 -5.99
C SER A 272 -8.68 3.69 -5.56
N LYS A 273 -7.91 2.61 -5.68
CA LYS A 273 -6.49 2.60 -5.32
C LYS A 273 -5.67 3.64 -6.10
N TYR A 274 -5.99 3.90 -7.37
CA TYR A 274 -5.21 4.84 -8.19
C TYR A 274 -5.35 6.28 -7.68
N TYR A 275 -6.56 6.78 -7.46
CA TYR A 275 -6.71 8.15 -6.97
C TYR A 275 -6.34 8.28 -5.48
N LEU A 276 -6.61 7.27 -4.65
CA LEU A 276 -6.19 7.28 -3.25
C LEU A 276 -4.67 7.26 -3.09
N MET A 277 -3.93 6.60 -3.98
CA MET A 277 -2.46 6.59 -3.95
C MET A 277 -1.87 7.99 -4.10
N LEU A 278 -2.45 8.83 -4.95
CA LEU A 278 -2.02 10.23 -5.10
C LEU A 278 -2.28 11.02 -3.82
N VAL A 279 -3.53 10.99 -3.33
CA VAL A 279 -3.94 11.77 -2.15
C VAL A 279 -3.20 11.32 -0.89
N SER A 280 -3.13 10.00 -0.64
CA SER A 280 -2.42 9.47 0.54
C SER A 280 -0.93 9.78 0.52
N SER A 281 -0.29 9.74 -0.66
CA SER A 281 1.13 10.10 -0.78
C SER A 281 1.38 11.58 -0.49
N MET A 282 0.54 12.47 -0.98
CA MET A 282 0.63 13.92 -0.72
C MET A 282 0.38 14.22 0.76
N LEU A 283 -0.67 13.65 1.33
CA LEU A 283 -0.99 13.83 2.75
C LEU A 283 0.14 13.29 3.66
N ALA A 284 0.66 12.10 3.40
CA ALA A 284 1.73 11.53 4.21
C ALA A 284 3.01 12.36 4.19
N LEU A 285 3.35 12.97 3.04
CA LEU A 285 4.54 13.81 2.89
C LEU A 285 4.44 15.12 3.67
N TYR A 286 3.25 15.68 3.81
CA TYR A 286 3.02 16.95 4.50
C TYR A 286 2.60 16.74 5.96
N VAL A 287 1.57 15.91 6.18
CA VAL A 287 0.87 15.81 7.47
C VAL A 287 1.73 15.17 8.54
N ILE A 288 2.43 14.08 8.22
CA ILE A 288 3.20 13.34 9.25
C ILE A 288 4.35 14.19 9.81
N PRO A 289 5.21 14.86 9.02
CA PRO A 289 6.23 15.75 9.56
C PRO A 289 5.61 16.90 10.35
N ARG A 290 4.61 17.56 9.77
CA ARG A 290 3.95 18.72 10.40
C ARG A 290 3.35 18.38 11.76
N PHE A 291 2.59 17.26 11.85
CA PHE A 291 2.00 16.81 13.11
C PHE A 291 3.05 16.35 14.13
N SER A 292 4.23 15.91 13.70
CA SER A 292 5.31 15.53 14.63
C SER A 292 5.89 16.73 15.36
N GLU A 293 5.90 17.91 14.72
CA GLU A 293 6.41 19.17 15.26
C GLU A 293 5.40 19.85 16.21
N ILE A 294 4.10 19.78 15.91
CA ILE A 294 3.03 20.41 16.70
C ILE A 294 2.91 19.73 18.07
N ASN A 295 3.04 20.50 19.15
CA ASN A 295 2.82 20.03 20.52
C ASN A 295 1.59 20.65 21.18
N ASP A 296 1.11 21.77 20.66
CA ASP A 296 -0.07 22.46 21.16
C ASP A 296 -1.37 21.96 20.52
N VAL A 297 -2.42 21.79 21.35
CA VAL A 297 -3.73 21.29 20.92
C VAL A 297 -4.43 22.28 19.98
N GLN A 298 -4.30 23.57 20.21
CA GLN A 298 -4.90 24.59 19.35
C GLN A 298 -4.23 24.67 18.00
N GLU A 299 -2.89 24.52 17.96
CA GLU A 299 -2.15 24.45 16.71
C GLU A 299 -2.55 23.20 15.91
N PHE A 300 -2.69 22.03 16.56
CA PHE A 300 -3.20 20.81 15.94
C PHE A 300 -4.59 21.02 15.32
N LYS A 301 -5.53 21.59 16.08
CA LYS A 301 -6.88 21.94 15.60
C LYS A 301 -6.81 22.83 14.36
N LYS A 302 -6.07 23.95 14.42
CA LYS A 302 -5.89 24.87 13.30
C LYS A 302 -5.34 24.18 12.05
N GLU A 303 -4.36 23.31 12.24
CA GLU A 303 -3.72 22.60 11.12
C GLU A 303 -4.69 21.58 10.47
N VAL A 304 -5.41 20.77 11.24
CA VAL A 304 -6.44 19.85 10.73
C VAL A 304 -7.48 20.60 9.91
N PHE A 305 -8.05 21.69 10.45
CA PHE A 305 -9.05 22.49 9.74
C PHE A 305 -8.45 23.21 8.51
N SER A 306 -7.20 23.63 8.55
CA SER A 306 -6.49 24.19 7.39
C SER A 306 -6.38 23.18 6.26
N ILE A 307 -6.00 21.92 6.58
CA ILE A 307 -5.94 20.82 5.61
C ILE A 307 -7.32 20.53 5.06
N TYR A 308 -8.34 20.43 5.92
CA TYR A 308 -9.71 20.21 5.49
C TYR A 308 -10.21 21.30 4.54
N LYS A 309 -9.96 22.56 4.86
CA LYS A 309 -10.37 23.69 4.01
C LYS A 309 -9.67 23.71 2.65
N LYS A 310 -8.40 23.26 2.57
CA LYS A 310 -7.61 23.35 1.34
C LYS A 310 -7.65 22.07 0.49
N VAL A 311 -7.58 20.91 1.11
CA VAL A 311 -7.41 19.63 0.41
C VAL A 311 -8.74 18.96 0.14
N ILE A 312 -9.68 18.95 1.11
CA ILE A 312 -10.91 18.19 0.98
C ILE A 312 -11.82 18.71 -0.13
N PRO A 313 -12.00 20.03 -0.35
CA PRO A 313 -12.84 20.50 -1.48
C PRO A 313 -12.26 20.09 -2.85
N ILE A 314 -10.93 20.12 -3.01
CA ILE A 314 -10.26 19.69 -4.25
C ILE A 314 -10.47 18.19 -4.46
N PHE A 315 -10.31 17.42 -3.39
CA PHE A 315 -10.51 15.97 -3.43
C PHE A 315 -11.98 15.63 -3.74
N ALA A 316 -12.93 16.28 -3.09
CA ALA A 316 -14.36 16.10 -3.36
C ALA A 316 -14.74 16.45 -4.81
N ALA A 317 -14.21 17.54 -5.34
CA ALA A 317 -14.39 17.91 -6.75
C ALA A 317 -13.79 16.86 -7.70
N GLY A 318 -12.61 16.30 -7.35
CA GLY A 318 -11.98 15.20 -8.08
C GLY A 318 -12.83 13.93 -8.07
N LEU A 319 -13.39 13.56 -6.90
CA LEU A 319 -14.29 12.41 -6.78
C LEU A 319 -15.60 12.62 -7.57
N LEU A 320 -16.17 13.82 -7.52
CA LEU A 320 -17.35 14.17 -8.33
C LEU A 320 -17.04 14.01 -9.83
N LEU A 321 -15.89 14.50 -10.29
CA LEU A 321 -15.45 14.34 -11.67
C LEU A 321 -15.29 12.87 -12.05
N ILE A 322 -14.70 12.05 -11.17
CA ILE A 322 -14.56 10.59 -11.37
C ILE A 322 -15.96 9.94 -11.47
N TYR A 323 -16.90 10.35 -10.63
CA TYR A 323 -18.28 9.84 -10.68
C TYR A 323 -18.97 10.20 -12.00
N LEU A 324 -18.86 11.45 -12.44
CA LEU A 324 -19.44 11.90 -13.71
C LEU A 324 -18.80 11.21 -14.93
N LEU A 325 -17.52 10.90 -14.87
CA LEU A 325 -16.77 10.23 -15.93
C LEU A 325 -16.71 8.71 -15.79
N ARG A 326 -17.49 8.08 -14.89
CA ARG A 326 -17.36 6.65 -14.57
C ARG A 326 -17.47 5.72 -15.79
N SER A 327 -18.42 5.98 -16.69
CA SER A 327 -18.58 5.18 -17.90
C SER A 327 -17.37 5.30 -18.84
N LEU A 328 -16.82 6.52 -18.98
CA LEU A 328 -15.61 6.73 -19.75
C LEU A 328 -14.40 6.03 -19.09
N ILE A 329 -14.27 6.10 -17.77
CA ILE A 329 -13.20 5.42 -17.04
C ILE A 329 -13.27 3.91 -17.25
N ILE A 330 -14.45 3.32 -17.16
CA ILE A 330 -14.64 1.88 -17.39
C ILE A 330 -14.28 1.50 -18.82
N SER A 331 -14.75 2.22 -19.83
CA SER A 331 -14.46 1.94 -21.23
C SER A 331 -12.97 2.05 -21.57
N VAL A 332 -12.26 2.99 -20.94
CA VAL A 332 -10.82 3.17 -21.14
C VAL A 332 -9.99 2.11 -20.39
N VAL A 333 -10.31 1.85 -19.13
CA VAL A 333 -9.51 0.98 -18.25
C VAL A 333 -9.86 -0.50 -18.40
N PHE A 334 -11.12 -0.82 -18.76
CA PHE A 334 -11.65 -2.17 -18.87
C PHE A 334 -12.34 -2.40 -20.24
N THR A 335 -13.24 -3.36 -20.31
CA THR A 335 -14.07 -3.68 -21.49
C THR A 335 -15.55 -3.47 -21.14
N SER A 336 -16.45 -3.60 -22.14
CA SER A 336 -17.90 -3.51 -21.93
C SER A 336 -18.44 -4.55 -20.94
N GLU A 337 -17.75 -5.69 -20.76
CA GLU A 337 -18.09 -6.67 -19.73
C GLU A 337 -18.16 -6.05 -18.32
N PHE A 338 -17.40 -4.96 -18.07
CA PHE A 338 -17.29 -4.30 -16.78
C PHE A 338 -18.29 -3.14 -16.59
N GLU A 339 -19.28 -2.95 -17.47
CA GLU A 339 -20.32 -1.94 -17.29
C GLU A 339 -21.01 -2.01 -15.91
N PRO A 340 -21.29 -3.19 -15.31
CA PRO A 340 -21.91 -3.26 -13.98
C PRO A 340 -21.08 -2.63 -12.85
N VAL A 341 -19.79 -2.35 -13.07
CA VAL A 341 -18.94 -1.64 -12.12
C VAL A 341 -19.43 -0.20 -11.92
N GLU A 342 -20.18 0.39 -12.87
CA GLU A 342 -20.72 1.75 -12.75
C GLU A 342 -21.59 1.93 -11.51
N ASP A 343 -22.35 0.90 -11.14
CA ASP A 343 -23.27 0.92 -10.00
C ASP A 343 -22.49 0.95 -8.65
N LEU A 344 -21.26 0.47 -8.64
CA LEU A 344 -20.42 0.42 -7.45
C LEU A 344 -19.78 1.78 -7.11
N PHE A 345 -19.73 2.73 -8.08
CA PHE A 345 -18.99 3.99 -7.90
C PHE A 345 -19.51 4.85 -6.76
N LEU A 346 -20.83 5.01 -6.64
CA LEU A 346 -21.43 5.94 -5.68
C LEU A 346 -20.96 5.63 -4.25
N TRP A 347 -21.20 4.42 -3.81
CA TRP A 347 -20.88 3.99 -2.43
C TRP A 347 -19.38 3.91 -2.19
N GLN A 348 -18.61 3.45 -3.19
CA GLN A 348 -17.16 3.42 -3.09
C GLN A 348 -16.57 4.82 -2.90
N ILE A 349 -16.98 5.80 -3.72
CA ILE A 349 -16.49 7.18 -3.65
C ILE A 349 -16.86 7.83 -2.33
N LEU A 350 -18.09 7.64 -1.83
CA LEU A 350 -18.53 8.14 -0.53
C LEU A 350 -17.69 7.53 0.61
N GLY A 351 -17.42 6.23 0.56
CA GLY A 351 -16.53 5.54 1.50
C GLY A 351 -15.11 6.07 1.45
N ASP A 352 -14.56 6.28 0.25
CA ASP A 352 -13.21 6.81 0.06
C ASP A 352 -13.09 8.27 0.49
N PHE A 353 -14.15 9.07 0.36
CA PHE A 353 -14.21 10.43 0.90
C PHE A 353 -14.05 10.41 2.43
N LEU A 354 -14.84 9.58 3.12
CA LEU A 354 -14.76 9.43 4.59
C LEU A 354 -13.41 8.85 5.02
N LYS A 355 -12.86 7.92 4.24
CA LYS A 355 -11.51 7.38 4.44
C LYS A 355 -10.44 8.47 4.44
N VAL A 356 -10.48 9.41 3.50
CA VAL A 356 -9.51 10.50 3.44
C VAL A 356 -9.73 11.49 4.58
N LEU A 357 -10.98 11.80 4.96
CA LEU A 357 -11.27 12.61 6.15
C LEU A 357 -10.66 11.99 7.41
N SER A 358 -10.91 10.72 7.65
CA SER A 358 -10.38 10.01 8.82
C SER A 358 -8.84 9.92 8.79
N MET A 359 -8.25 9.69 7.61
CA MET A 359 -6.82 9.54 7.43
C MET A 359 -6.04 10.82 7.81
N VAL A 360 -6.56 12.01 7.51
CA VAL A 360 -5.93 13.28 7.89
C VAL A 360 -5.71 13.33 9.40
N ILE A 361 -6.73 13.00 10.20
CA ILE A 361 -6.63 13.03 11.67
C ILE A 361 -5.80 11.83 12.18
N ALA A 362 -6.05 10.64 11.62
CA ALA A 362 -5.38 9.40 12.04
C ALA A 362 -3.86 9.41 11.86
N TYR A 363 -3.32 10.24 10.96
CA TYR A 363 -1.87 10.45 10.87
C TYR A 363 -1.22 10.98 12.16
N GLN A 364 -2.00 11.56 13.08
CA GLN A 364 -1.55 11.92 14.42
C GLN A 364 -1.05 10.71 15.21
N PHE A 365 -1.69 9.54 15.04
CA PHE A 365 -1.22 8.31 15.69
C PHE A 365 0.20 7.94 15.27
N LEU A 366 0.51 8.09 13.98
CA LEU A 366 1.85 7.82 13.43
C LEU A 366 2.86 8.89 13.84
N ALA A 367 2.47 10.17 13.76
CA ALA A 367 3.31 11.31 14.08
C ALA A 367 3.74 11.31 15.57
N LYS A 368 2.79 11.02 16.47
CA LYS A 368 3.01 11.00 17.95
C LYS A 368 3.29 9.60 18.50
N LYS A 369 3.46 8.58 17.65
CA LYS A 369 3.73 7.18 18.05
C LYS A 369 2.70 6.61 19.02
N MET A 370 1.43 6.91 18.82
CA MET A 370 0.32 6.45 19.64
C MET A 370 -0.04 4.99 19.26
N PHE A 371 0.85 4.07 19.62
CA PHE A 371 0.82 2.67 19.19
C PHE A 371 -0.52 1.98 19.48
N TRP A 372 -0.98 2.02 20.74
CA TRP A 372 -2.21 1.32 21.13
C TRP A 372 -3.46 1.91 20.49
N HIS A 373 -3.56 3.25 20.38
CA HIS A 373 -4.67 3.89 19.70
C HIS A 373 -4.72 3.47 18.23
N TYR A 374 -3.56 3.43 17.56
CA TYR A 374 -3.46 2.96 16.18
C TYR A 374 -3.93 1.51 16.03
N ILE A 375 -3.40 0.58 16.83
CA ILE A 375 -3.74 -0.85 16.72
C ILE A 375 -5.23 -1.10 17.01
N VAL A 376 -5.76 -0.47 18.07
CA VAL A 376 -7.18 -0.65 18.45
C VAL A 376 -8.12 -0.09 17.38
N THR A 377 -7.83 1.09 16.86
CA THR A 377 -8.68 1.70 15.80
C THR A 377 -8.60 0.95 14.48
N GLU A 378 -7.42 0.44 14.09
CA GLU A 378 -7.25 -0.41 12.90
C GLU A 378 -7.96 -1.77 13.09
N ALA A 379 -7.84 -2.39 14.26
CA ALA A 379 -8.55 -3.63 14.55
C ALA A 379 -10.07 -3.44 14.46
N PHE A 380 -10.58 -2.33 15.01
CA PHE A 380 -11.97 -1.95 14.91
C PHE A 380 -12.42 -1.78 13.45
N LEU A 381 -11.64 -1.04 12.64
CA LEU A 381 -11.91 -0.87 11.21
C LEU A 381 -12.01 -2.21 10.50
N VAL A 382 -11.08 -3.13 10.77
CA VAL A 382 -11.04 -4.46 10.15
C VAL A 382 -12.28 -5.28 10.49
N VAL A 383 -12.66 -5.31 11.78
CA VAL A 383 -13.86 -6.06 12.25
C VAL A 383 -15.13 -5.47 11.63
N ILE A 384 -15.27 -4.14 11.62
CA ILE A 384 -16.44 -3.49 11.03
C ILE A 384 -16.47 -3.70 9.53
N LEU A 385 -15.33 -3.56 8.83
CA LEU A 385 -15.28 -3.77 7.38
C LEU A 385 -15.73 -5.19 7.01
N TYR A 386 -15.26 -6.19 7.75
CA TYR A 386 -15.69 -7.58 7.55
C TYR A 386 -17.20 -7.75 7.80
N THR A 387 -17.67 -7.36 8.98
CA THR A 387 -19.07 -7.60 9.39
C THR A 387 -20.07 -6.84 8.52
N THR A 388 -19.82 -5.57 8.22
CA THR A 388 -20.70 -4.77 7.37
C THR A 388 -20.67 -5.26 5.93
N SER A 389 -19.49 -5.61 5.38
CA SER A 389 -19.41 -6.14 4.01
C SER A 389 -20.20 -7.45 3.90
N ILE A 390 -20.00 -8.43 4.81
CA ILE A 390 -20.74 -9.69 4.78
C ILE A 390 -22.25 -9.46 4.93
N TYR A 391 -22.68 -8.55 5.83
CA TYR A 391 -24.09 -8.24 6.04
C TYR A 391 -24.72 -7.63 4.78
N PHE A 392 -24.09 -6.62 4.20
CA PHE A 392 -24.67 -5.93 3.03
C PHE A 392 -24.56 -6.77 1.74
N ILE A 393 -23.50 -7.62 1.59
CA ILE A 393 -23.40 -8.55 0.46
C ILE A 393 -24.60 -9.50 0.44
N LYS A 394 -25.05 -9.99 1.59
CA LYS A 394 -26.25 -10.86 1.68
C LYS A 394 -27.53 -10.14 1.19
N LEU A 395 -27.61 -8.82 1.35
CA LEU A 395 -28.81 -8.05 1.02
C LEU A 395 -28.79 -7.49 -0.41
N TYR A 396 -27.63 -7.05 -0.88
CA TYR A 396 -27.47 -6.27 -2.11
C TYR A 396 -26.47 -6.87 -3.10
N GLY A 397 -26.03 -8.12 -2.90
CA GLY A 397 -25.04 -8.73 -3.77
C GLY A 397 -23.70 -7.99 -3.72
N VAL A 398 -23.03 -7.86 -4.87
CA VAL A 398 -21.71 -7.23 -4.95
C VAL A 398 -21.72 -5.75 -4.56
N GLU A 399 -22.81 -5.03 -4.79
CA GLU A 399 -22.98 -3.64 -4.35
C GLU A 399 -22.89 -3.52 -2.81
N GLY A 400 -23.33 -4.56 -2.09
CA GLY A 400 -23.21 -4.62 -0.64
C GLY A 400 -21.77 -4.52 -0.13
N ALA A 401 -20.77 -4.93 -0.92
CA ALA A 401 -19.37 -4.79 -0.54
C ALA A 401 -18.93 -3.32 -0.46
N VAL A 402 -19.36 -2.49 -1.40
CA VAL A 402 -19.04 -1.05 -1.41
C VAL A 402 -19.91 -0.25 -0.43
N ILE A 403 -21.16 -0.69 -0.18
CA ILE A 403 -21.99 -0.16 0.92
C ILE A 403 -21.32 -0.46 2.27
N GLY A 404 -20.86 -1.69 2.47
CA GLY A 404 -20.09 -2.09 3.65
C GLY A 404 -18.82 -1.24 3.85
N HIS A 405 -18.10 -0.96 2.77
CA HIS A 405 -16.96 -0.05 2.78
C HIS A 405 -17.35 1.36 3.26
N PHE A 406 -18.41 1.94 2.70
CA PHE A 406 -18.93 3.26 3.11
C PHE A 406 -19.29 3.30 4.59
N VAL A 407 -20.11 2.33 5.05
CA VAL A 407 -20.54 2.27 6.45
C VAL A 407 -19.37 2.08 7.40
N SER A 408 -18.40 1.26 7.02
CA SER A 408 -17.18 1.03 7.81
C SER A 408 -16.38 2.30 8.01
N TYR A 409 -16.15 3.06 6.95
CA TYR A 409 -15.40 4.31 7.06
C TYR A 409 -16.21 5.44 7.72
N LEU A 410 -17.54 5.42 7.64
CA LEU A 410 -18.41 6.30 8.41
C LEU A 410 -18.24 6.05 9.92
N MET A 411 -18.30 4.79 10.34
CA MET A 411 -18.11 4.41 11.75
C MET A 411 -16.67 4.68 12.20
N TYR A 412 -15.68 4.35 11.38
CA TYR A 412 -14.28 4.62 11.68
C TYR A 412 -14.01 6.11 11.85
N TYR A 413 -14.53 6.95 10.95
CA TYR A 413 -14.40 8.40 11.07
C TYR A 413 -15.06 8.92 12.36
N GLY A 414 -16.23 8.40 12.71
CA GLY A 414 -16.90 8.71 13.99
C GLY A 414 -16.01 8.38 15.20
N ILE A 415 -15.36 7.22 15.21
CA ILE A 415 -14.42 6.85 16.30
C ILE A 415 -13.21 7.77 16.34
N ILE A 416 -12.62 8.08 15.19
CA ILE A 416 -11.49 9.02 15.13
C ILE A 416 -11.90 10.40 15.69
N LEU A 417 -13.11 10.86 15.35
CA LEU A 417 -13.66 12.12 15.91
C LEU A 417 -13.90 12.03 17.42
N LEU A 418 -14.35 10.89 17.95
CA LEU A 418 -14.50 10.69 19.39
C LEU A 418 -13.17 10.73 20.12
N ILE A 419 -12.13 10.06 19.60
CA ILE A 419 -10.79 10.03 20.19
C ILE A 419 -10.17 11.44 20.24
N PHE A 420 -10.33 12.20 19.18
CA PHE A 420 -9.76 13.55 19.05
C PHE A 420 -10.77 14.67 19.33
N GLY A 421 -11.98 14.34 19.82
CA GLY A 421 -13.08 15.28 20.01
C GLY A 421 -12.73 16.42 20.95
N SER A 422 -12.09 16.15 22.09
CA SER A 422 -11.61 17.17 23.01
C SER A 422 -10.57 18.09 22.37
N SER A 423 -9.67 17.54 21.55
CA SER A 423 -8.64 18.30 20.86
C SER A 423 -9.16 19.13 19.69
N LEU A 424 -10.21 18.67 19.01
CA LEU A 424 -10.75 19.34 17.82
C LEU A 424 -11.92 20.29 18.15
N PHE A 425 -12.75 19.93 19.14
CA PHE A 425 -13.99 20.65 19.45
C PHE A 425 -14.06 21.19 20.90
N GLY A 426 -13.09 20.78 21.77
CA GLY A 426 -13.04 21.26 23.15
C GLY A 426 -12.97 22.78 23.20
N VAL A 427 -13.83 23.37 24.02
CA VAL A 427 -13.81 24.80 24.33
C VAL A 427 -12.62 25.03 25.26
N ASP A 428 -11.89 26.11 25.03
CA ASP A 428 -10.72 26.51 25.86
C ASP A 428 -11.09 26.51 27.35
N SER A 429 -10.69 25.47 28.08
CA SER A 429 -10.83 25.42 29.55
C SER A 429 -9.78 26.27 30.27
N GLU A 430 -8.97 27.04 29.55
CA GLU A 430 -7.87 27.86 30.09
C GLU A 430 -8.14 29.37 30.10
N LYS A 431 -9.40 29.81 30.19
CA LYS A 431 -9.66 31.22 30.49
C LYS A 431 -9.97 31.52 31.97
N ASN A 432 -9.77 30.55 32.87
CA ASN A 432 -9.89 30.76 34.31
C ASN A 432 -8.81 29.99 35.08
N LYS A 433 -7.58 30.49 35.04
CA LYS A 433 -6.60 30.36 36.09
C LYS A 433 -5.60 31.53 36.01
#